data_a6514121ccc680dd8b9c2c247531e33b
#
_entry.id   a6514121ccc680dd8b9c2c247531e33b
#
_cell.length_a   1.000
_cell.length_b   1.000
_cell.length_c   1.000
_cell.angle_alpha   90.00
_cell.angle_beta   90.00
_cell.angle_gamma   90.00
#
_symmetry.space_group_name_H-M   'P 1'
#
loop_
_entity.id
_entity.type
_entity.pdbx_description
1 polymer ?
#
loop_
_entity_poly.entity_id
_entity_poly.type
_entity_poly.pdbx_seq_one_letter_code
_entity_poly.pdbx_strand_id
1 'polypeptide(L)'
;YGGMDLLDQTLEENFGVKIDGNVEVDFEVFQVLVDKVGGIDLELTQAEADYICGRDQSVLYPQPLRSDWNLQEGMNHLDGEQALIHARNRSIGNSDYRRTERQQEVLMAAFAKIKDLGVFDIAGLVKDVLPMVTTDLSLWDITGYAMDVMNIGTDEIASYRIPEDGAYTPQTIDGMQVLVPDLEQNRQYLQQILYHVGE
;
A
#
# COMPACT_ATOMS: atom_id res chain seq x y z
N TYR A 1 15.87 -13.99 10.83
CA TYR A 1 15.15 -14.75 9.82
C TYR A 1 15.66 -14.24 8.46
N GLY A 2 15.45 -14.89 7.33
CA GLY A 2 16.14 -14.68 6.04
C GLY A 2 15.88 -13.37 5.29
N GLY A 3 15.25 -12.36 5.89
CA GLY A 3 15.04 -11.03 5.26
C GLY A 3 14.19 -11.07 4.00
N MET A 4 14.43 -10.11 3.10
CA MET A 4 13.71 -9.99 1.83
C MET A 4 13.98 -11.17 0.90
N ASP A 5 15.21 -11.68 0.85
CA ASP A 5 15.58 -12.85 0.03
C ASP A 5 14.71 -14.08 0.33
N LEU A 6 14.42 -14.33 1.62
CA LEU A 6 13.54 -15.43 2.01
C LEU A 6 12.08 -15.16 1.64
N LEU A 7 11.65 -13.91 1.71
CA LEU A 7 10.31 -13.50 1.28
C LEU A 7 10.13 -13.76 -0.22
N ASP A 8 11.09 -13.31 -1.04
CA ASP A 8 11.07 -13.51 -2.49
C ASP A 8 11.03 -14.99 -2.85
N GLN A 9 11.96 -15.78 -2.29
CA GLN A 9 11.96 -17.22 -2.50
C GLN A 9 10.60 -17.83 -2.10
N THR A 10 10.02 -17.39 -0.98
CA THR A 10 8.72 -17.89 -0.53
C THR A 10 7.61 -17.54 -1.52
N LEU A 11 7.58 -16.32 -2.04
CA LEU A 11 6.59 -15.88 -3.03
C LEU A 11 6.78 -16.61 -4.37
N GLU A 12 8.01 -16.71 -4.84
CA GLU A 12 8.34 -17.41 -6.10
C GLU A 12 7.98 -18.90 -6.06
N GLU A 13 8.38 -19.59 -4.99
CA GLU A 13 8.10 -21.02 -4.83
C GLU A 13 6.61 -21.33 -4.66
N ASN A 14 5.88 -20.50 -3.89
CA ASN A 14 4.47 -20.76 -3.62
C ASN A 14 3.55 -20.26 -4.75
N PHE A 15 3.85 -19.14 -5.36
CA PHE A 15 2.95 -18.51 -6.33
C PHE A 15 3.43 -18.56 -7.77
N GLY A 16 4.66 -19.01 -8.04
CA GLY A 16 5.18 -19.14 -9.39
C GLY A 16 5.40 -17.81 -10.11
N VAL A 17 5.60 -16.75 -9.33
CA VAL A 17 5.94 -15.41 -9.82
C VAL A 17 7.45 -15.21 -9.76
N LYS A 18 7.97 -14.26 -10.53
CA LYS A 18 9.35 -13.81 -10.41
C LYS A 18 9.36 -12.44 -9.73
N ILE A 19 10.20 -12.28 -8.72
CA ILE A 19 10.43 -11.00 -8.06
C ILE A 19 11.66 -10.34 -8.66
N ASP A 20 11.51 -9.13 -9.18
CA ASP A 20 12.59 -8.41 -9.85
C ASP A 20 13.32 -7.44 -8.92
N GLY A 21 12.78 -7.21 -7.72
CA GLY A 21 13.42 -6.38 -6.69
C GLY A 21 12.49 -6.03 -5.53
N ASN A 22 13.08 -5.48 -4.49
CA ASN A 22 12.43 -5.15 -3.24
C ASN A 22 12.59 -3.68 -2.87
N VAL A 23 11.55 -3.12 -2.27
CA VAL A 23 11.62 -1.81 -1.60
C VAL A 23 10.93 -1.93 -0.25
N GLU A 24 11.68 -1.72 0.82
CA GLU A 24 11.15 -1.68 2.19
C GLU A 24 11.02 -0.21 2.64
N VAL A 25 9.83 0.15 3.07
CA VAL A 25 9.47 1.49 3.53
C VAL A 25 8.93 1.39 4.95
N ASP A 26 9.58 2.05 5.90
CA ASP A 26 9.03 2.18 7.25
C ASP A 26 7.99 3.31 7.35
N PHE A 27 7.45 3.50 8.56
CA PHE A 27 6.38 4.48 8.77
C PHE A 27 6.87 5.94 8.65
N GLU A 28 8.11 6.21 8.99
CA GLU A 28 8.69 7.55 8.89
C GLU A 28 8.92 7.91 7.42
N VAL A 29 9.53 6.98 6.68
CA VAL A 29 9.76 7.14 5.23
C VAL A 29 8.44 7.27 4.48
N PHE A 30 7.42 6.49 4.86
CA PHE A 30 6.09 6.61 4.27
C PHE A 30 5.51 8.02 4.43
N GLN A 31 5.56 8.59 5.65
CA GLN A 31 5.08 9.95 5.90
C GLN A 31 5.85 10.98 5.06
N VAL A 32 7.19 10.89 5.07
CA VAL A 32 8.05 11.78 4.27
C VAL A 32 7.71 11.69 2.79
N LEU A 33 7.47 10.50 2.27
CA LEU A 33 7.11 10.29 0.86
C LEU A 33 5.79 10.98 0.53
N VAL A 34 4.76 10.79 1.34
CA VAL A 34 3.46 11.45 1.15
C VAL A 34 3.60 12.97 1.22
N ASP A 35 4.35 13.49 2.19
CA ASP A 35 4.59 14.94 2.31
C ASP A 35 5.38 15.50 1.10
N LYS A 36 6.35 14.74 0.60
CA LYS A 36 7.17 15.13 -0.56
C LYS A 36 6.39 15.20 -1.86
N VAL A 37 5.38 14.36 -2.05
CA VAL A 37 4.47 14.45 -3.21
C VAL A 37 3.40 15.53 -3.03
N GLY A 38 3.45 16.28 -1.92
CA GLY A 38 2.52 17.37 -1.61
C GLY A 38 1.23 16.91 -0.95
N GLY A 39 1.23 15.76 -0.28
CA GLY A 39 0.03 15.16 0.31
C GLY A 39 -0.79 14.34 -0.69
N ILE A 40 -1.82 13.65 -0.19
CA ILE A 40 -2.72 12.83 -1.01
C ILE A 40 -4.17 13.21 -0.81
N ASP A 41 -4.99 13.03 -1.83
CA ASP A 41 -6.42 13.31 -1.76
C ASP A 41 -7.18 11.98 -1.61
N LEU A 42 -7.96 11.86 -0.53
CA LEU A 42 -8.76 10.68 -0.21
C LEU A 42 -10.19 11.05 0.18
N GLU A 43 -11.14 10.23 -0.25
CA GLU A 43 -12.51 10.30 0.22
C GLU A 43 -12.62 9.56 1.56
N LEU A 44 -13.04 10.27 2.61
CA LEU A 44 -13.21 9.73 3.95
C LEU A 44 -14.69 9.61 4.30
N THR A 45 -15.04 8.58 5.02
CA THR A 45 -16.29 8.54 5.78
C THR A 45 -16.17 9.44 7.02
N GLN A 46 -17.30 9.88 7.58
CA GLN A 46 -17.28 10.66 8.83
C GLN A 46 -16.56 9.92 9.97
N ALA A 47 -16.76 8.61 10.08
CA ALA A 47 -16.11 7.79 11.10
C ALA A 47 -14.58 7.77 10.94
N GLU A 48 -14.07 7.71 9.72
CA GLU A 48 -12.63 7.75 9.42
C GLU A 48 -12.04 9.13 9.71
N ALA A 49 -12.71 10.19 9.33
CA ALA A 49 -12.31 11.56 9.65
C ALA A 49 -12.25 11.79 11.17
N ASP A 50 -13.26 11.32 11.91
CA ASP A 50 -13.29 11.42 13.36
C ASP A 50 -12.21 10.58 14.03
N TYR A 51 -11.92 9.40 13.50
CA TYR A 51 -10.82 8.55 13.95
C TYR A 51 -9.46 9.23 13.76
N ILE A 52 -9.17 9.73 12.57
CA ILE A 52 -7.89 10.38 12.25
C ILE A 52 -7.69 11.61 13.16
N CYS A 53 -8.71 12.42 13.31
CA CYS A 53 -8.67 13.61 14.19
C CYS A 53 -8.71 13.29 15.69
N GLY A 54 -8.87 12.02 16.08
CA GLY A 54 -8.99 11.61 17.48
C GLY A 54 -10.27 12.09 18.17
N ARG A 55 -11.34 12.36 17.43
CA ARG A 55 -12.63 12.79 18.00
C ARG A 55 -13.40 11.62 18.58
N ASP A 56 -13.27 10.43 17.99
CA ASP A 56 -13.90 9.21 18.49
C ASP A 56 -12.98 8.48 19.47
N GLN A 57 -13.26 8.64 20.77
CA GLN A 57 -12.54 7.98 21.85
C GLN A 57 -13.16 6.63 22.26
N SER A 58 -14.24 6.21 21.61
CA SER A 58 -14.95 4.96 21.92
C SER A 58 -14.40 3.75 21.17
N VAL A 59 -13.55 3.96 20.17
CA VAL A 59 -12.94 2.90 19.34
C VAL A 59 -11.86 2.13 20.10
N LEU A 60 -11.50 0.93 19.58
CA LEU A 60 -10.56 0.03 20.23
C LEU A 60 -9.15 0.63 20.43
N TYR A 61 -8.68 1.41 19.45
CA TYR A 61 -7.37 2.07 19.46
C TYR A 61 -7.55 3.56 19.11
N PRO A 62 -8.01 4.40 20.04
CA PRO A 62 -8.29 5.81 19.76
C PRO A 62 -7.00 6.58 19.47
N GLN A 63 -7.08 7.52 18.53
CA GLN A 63 -6.01 8.46 18.28
C GLN A 63 -6.05 9.63 19.28
N PRO A 64 -4.92 10.27 19.56
CA PRO A 64 -4.93 11.53 20.32
C PRO A 64 -5.77 12.60 19.60
N LEU A 65 -6.52 13.39 20.37
CA LEU A 65 -7.31 14.47 19.80
C LEU A 65 -6.40 15.53 19.15
N ARG A 66 -6.64 15.80 17.89
CA ARG A 66 -5.98 16.83 17.07
C ARG A 66 -6.98 17.94 16.75
N SER A 67 -7.07 18.93 17.61
CA SER A 67 -8.04 20.03 17.49
C SER A 67 -7.77 20.99 16.33
N ASP A 68 -6.55 20.95 15.80
CA ASP A 68 -6.07 21.71 14.65
C ASP A 68 -6.39 21.02 13.30
N TRP A 69 -6.79 19.75 13.32
CA TRP A 69 -7.18 19.01 12.12
C TRP A 69 -8.67 19.13 11.85
N ASN A 70 -9.01 19.52 10.62
CA ASN A 70 -10.40 19.76 10.21
C ASN A 70 -10.85 18.79 9.10
N LEU A 71 -10.56 17.48 9.25
CA LEU A 71 -11.07 16.47 8.35
C LEU A 71 -12.55 16.22 8.58
N GLN A 72 -13.30 15.90 7.51
CA GLN A 72 -14.73 15.65 7.54
C GLN A 72 -15.11 14.62 6.47
N GLU A 73 -16.36 14.22 6.43
CA GLU A 73 -16.86 13.34 5.39
C GLU A 73 -16.67 13.94 4.00
N GLY A 74 -16.29 13.09 3.03
CA GLY A 74 -16.00 13.46 1.64
C GLY A 74 -14.51 13.57 1.35
N MET A 75 -14.17 14.30 0.29
CA MET A 75 -12.78 14.44 -0.18
C MET A 75 -11.97 15.32 0.77
N ASN A 76 -10.83 14.79 1.21
CA ASN A 76 -9.88 15.48 2.08
C ASN A 76 -8.48 15.40 1.49
N HIS A 77 -7.68 16.44 1.74
CA HIS A 77 -6.26 16.45 1.46
C HIS A 77 -5.50 16.07 2.73
N LEU A 78 -4.78 14.95 2.69
CA LEU A 78 -4.08 14.38 3.83
C LEU A 78 -2.57 14.59 3.71
N ASP A 79 -1.95 15.01 4.81
CA ASP A 79 -0.50 14.94 4.97
C ASP A 79 -0.02 13.51 5.31
N GLY A 80 1.31 13.33 5.45
CA GLY A 80 1.88 12.01 5.71
C GLY A 80 1.46 11.40 7.04
N GLU A 81 1.26 12.19 8.10
CA GLU A 81 0.80 11.70 9.40
C GLU A 81 -0.65 11.23 9.31
N GLN A 82 -1.51 12.00 8.70
CA GLN A 82 -2.93 11.69 8.51
C GLN A 82 -3.12 10.46 7.62
N ALA A 83 -2.38 10.37 6.53
CA ALA A 83 -2.39 9.23 5.61
C ALA A 83 -1.91 7.94 6.31
N LEU A 84 -0.87 8.02 7.15
CA LEU A 84 -0.40 6.88 7.92
C LEU A 84 -1.43 6.41 8.96
N ILE A 85 -2.08 7.32 9.67
CA ILE A 85 -3.14 6.98 10.61
C ILE A 85 -4.29 6.29 9.87
N HIS A 86 -4.69 6.78 8.70
CA HIS A 86 -5.71 6.16 7.87
C HIS A 86 -5.31 4.74 7.45
N ALA A 87 -4.13 4.55 6.88
CA ALA A 87 -3.62 3.25 6.40
C ALA A 87 -3.50 2.20 7.53
N ARG A 88 -3.25 2.64 8.77
CA ARG A 88 -3.09 1.78 9.95
C ARG A 88 -4.39 1.53 10.72
N ASN A 89 -5.49 2.18 10.34
CA ASN A 89 -6.75 2.11 11.06
C ASN A 89 -7.32 0.67 11.05
N ARG A 90 -7.46 0.10 12.26
CA ARG A 90 -8.10 -1.20 12.51
C ARG A 90 -9.41 -1.07 13.29
N SER A 91 -9.75 0.14 13.70
CA SER A 91 -10.88 0.39 14.60
C SER A 91 -12.19 0.61 13.85
N ILE A 92 -12.11 1.05 12.60
CA ILE A 92 -13.29 1.30 11.76
C ILE A 92 -13.46 0.15 10.76
N GLY A 93 -14.66 -0.47 10.76
CA GLY A 93 -15.00 -1.57 9.84
C GLY A 93 -14.53 -2.97 10.28
N ASN A 94 -13.90 -3.09 11.45
CA ASN A 94 -13.60 -4.34 12.18
C ASN A 94 -13.04 -5.51 11.37
N SER A 95 -12.29 -5.29 10.29
CA SER A 95 -11.67 -6.38 9.54
C SER A 95 -10.27 -6.01 9.04
N ASP A 96 -9.39 -7.02 8.98
CA ASP A 96 -8.09 -6.88 8.34
C ASP A 96 -8.22 -6.55 6.84
N TYR A 97 -9.33 -6.94 6.21
CA TYR A 97 -9.66 -6.58 4.83
C TYR A 97 -9.81 -5.06 4.65
N ARG A 98 -10.58 -4.40 5.53
CA ARG A 98 -10.74 -2.93 5.47
C ARG A 98 -9.41 -2.19 5.67
N ARG A 99 -8.50 -2.72 6.48
CA ARG A 99 -7.15 -2.17 6.58
C ARG A 99 -6.36 -2.30 5.28
N THR A 100 -6.43 -3.47 4.63
CA THR A 100 -5.76 -3.70 3.35
C THR A 100 -6.33 -2.77 2.26
N GLU A 101 -7.65 -2.59 2.22
CA GLU A 101 -8.29 -1.64 1.31
C GLU A 101 -7.79 -0.21 1.52
N ARG A 102 -7.72 0.28 2.77
CA ARG A 102 -7.17 1.61 3.08
C ARG A 102 -5.70 1.75 2.67
N GLN A 103 -4.91 0.71 2.86
CA GLN A 103 -3.52 0.72 2.38
C GLN A 103 -3.44 0.84 0.86
N GLN A 104 -4.32 0.14 0.14
CA GLN A 104 -4.42 0.25 -1.31
C GLN A 104 -4.89 1.66 -1.73
N GLU A 105 -5.93 2.20 -1.10
CA GLU A 105 -6.44 3.56 -1.35
C GLU A 105 -5.31 4.60 -1.24
N VAL A 106 -4.52 4.53 -0.17
CA VAL A 106 -3.38 5.43 0.05
C VAL A 106 -2.29 5.27 -1.00
N LEU A 107 -1.94 4.02 -1.36
CA LEU A 107 -0.95 3.75 -2.41
C LEU A 107 -1.41 4.28 -3.77
N MET A 108 -2.69 4.09 -4.11
CA MET A 108 -3.27 4.58 -5.35
C MET A 108 -3.28 6.11 -5.41
N ALA A 109 -3.64 6.76 -4.30
CA ALA A 109 -3.63 8.22 -4.21
C ALA A 109 -2.20 8.80 -4.31
N ALA A 110 -1.23 8.15 -3.66
CA ALA A 110 0.19 8.53 -3.75
C ALA A 110 0.72 8.35 -5.19
N PHE A 111 0.37 7.23 -5.84
CA PHE A 111 0.75 7.00 -7.23
C PHE A 111 0.17 8.05 -8.17
N ALA A 112 -1.10 8.43 -8.00
CA ALA A 112 -1.72 9.48 -8.79
C ALA A 112 -0.93 10.81 -8.66
N LYS A 113 -0.50 11.17 -7.44
CA LYS A 113 0.34 12.35 -7.21
C LYS A 113 1.70 12.24 -7.88
N ILE A 114 2.36 11.09 -7.80
CA ILE A 114 3.67 10.87 -8.45
C ILE A 114 3.55 10.99 -9.97
N LYS A 115 2.48 10.48 -10.55
CA LYS A 115 2.23 10.54 -11.99
C LYS A 115 2.06 11.97 -12.49
N ASP A 116 1.52 12.87 -11.66
CA ASP A 116 1.36 14.29 -11.98
C ASP A 116 2.67 15.10 -11.82
N LEU A 117 3.73 14.49 -11.25
CA LEU A 117 5.02 15.16 -11.09
C LEU A 117 5.77 15.28 -12.41
N GLY A 118 6.55 16.35 -12.56
CA GLY A 118 7.50 16.49 -13.65
C GLY A 118 8.74 15.61 -13.46
N VAL A 119 9.46 15.34 -14.57
CA VAL A 119 10.69 14.50 -14.55
C VAL A 119 11.72 15.01 -13.52
N PHE A 120 11.86 16.33 -13.38
CA PHE A 120 12.79 16.92 -12.41
C PHE A 120 12.34 16.74 -10.97
N ASP A 121 11.03 16.77 -10.72
CA ASP A 121 10.45 16.58 -9.38
C ASP A 121 10.59 15.12 -8.97
N ILE A 122 10.38 14.18 -9.88
CA ILE A 122 10.62 12.74 -9.64
C ILE A 122 12.11 12.48 -9.34
N ALA A 123 13.02 13.07 -10.09
CA ALA A 123 14.46 12.92 -9.81
C ALA A 123 14.82 13.48 -8.42
N GLY A 124 14.21 14.60 -8.03
CA GLY A 124 14.31 15.18 -6.69
C GLY A 124 13.75 14.24 -5.61
N LEU A 125 12.57 13.70 -5.84
CA LEU A 125 11.90 12.76 -4.93
C LEU A 125 12.76 11.50 -4.72
N VAL A 126 13.23 10.87 -5.80
CA VAL A 126 14.12 9.69 -5.74
C VAL A 126 15.38 10.00 -4.96
N LYS A 127 16.05 11.12 -5.25
CA LYS A 127 17.27 11.54 -4.55
C LYS A 127 17.05 11.71 -3.04
N ASP A 128 15.91 12.27 -2.65
CA ASP A 128 15.63 12.57 -1.25
C ASP A 128 15.15 11.34 -0.48
N VAL A 129 14.39 10.45 -1.11
CA VAL A 129 13.76 9.29 -0.47
C VAL A 129 14.65 8.04 -0.52
N LEU A 130 15.42 7.85 -1.59
CA LEU A 130 16.25 6.65 -1.77
C LEU A 130 17.22 6.36 -0.59
N PRO A 131 17.87 7.37 0.03
CA PRO A 131 18.72 7.10 1.19
C PRO A 131 17.99 6.61 2.44
N MET A 132 16.66 6.72 2.46
CA MET A 132 15.81 6.39 3.60
C MET A 132 15.14 5.01 3.45
N VAL A 133 15.10 4.44 2.25
CA VAL A 133 14.52 3.13 1.96
C VAL A 133 15.58 2.04 1.97
N THR A 134 15.17 0.81 2.32
CA THR A 134 15.99 -0.38 2.11
C THR A 134 15.55 -1.03 0.78
N THR A 135 16.49 -1.21 -0.13
CA THR A 135 16.21 -1.79 -1.45
C THR A 135 17.44 -2.51 -2.01
N ASP A 136 17.23 -3.55 -2.78
CA ASP A 136 18.22 -4.24 -3.59
C ASP A 136 18.30 -3.71 -5.04
N LEU A 137 17.36 -2.80 -5.40
CA LEU A 137 17.34 -2.16 -6.72
C LEU A 137 18.48 -1.16 -6.88
N SER A 138 19.13 -1.18 -8.03
CA SER A 138 20.10 -0.15 -8.37
C SER A 138 19.43 1.18 -8.68
N LEU A 139 20.18 2.29 -8.63
CA LEU A 139 19.67 3.60 -9.04
C LEU A 139 19.17 3.61 -10.49
N TRP A 140 19.77 2.79 -11.36
CA TRP A 140 19.35 2.67 -12.76
C TRP A 140 18.00 1.96 -12.88
N ASP A 141 17.77 0.89 -12.10
CA ASP A 141 16.48 0.19 -12.07
C ASP A 141 15.37 1.12 -11.58
N ILE A 142 15.60 1.83 -10.46
CA ILE A 142 14.64 2.78 -9.90
C ILE A 142 14.32 3.90 -10.90
N THR A 143 15.35 4.44 -11.56
CA THR A 143 15.16 5.49 -12.57
C THR A 143 14.38 4.95 -13.78
N GLY A 144 14.69 3.72 -14.21
CA GLY A 144 13.96 3.04 -15.28
C GLY A 144 12.49 2.88 -14.95
N TYR A 145 12.17 2.30 -13.79
CA TYR A 145 10.79 2.13 -13.34
C TYR A 145 10.04 3.45 -13.17
N ALA A 146 10.70 4.49 -12.65
CA ALA A 146 10.10 5.82 -12.56
C ALA A 146 9.73 6.38 -13.93
N MET A 147 10.59 6.18 -14.94
CA MET A 147 10.30 6.57 -16.32
C MET A 147 9.17 5.75 -16.94
N ASP A 148 9.11 4.45 -16.64
CA ASP A 148 8.04 3.57 -17.11
C ASP A 148 6.69 3.99 -16.53
N VAL A 149 6.64 4.32 -15.23
CA VAL A 149 5.44 4.86 -14.56
C VAL A 149 4.93 6.12 -15.24
N MET A 150 5.82 7.04 -15.63
CA MET A 150 5.45 8.25 -16.35
C MET A 150 4.89 7.98 -17.75
N ASN A 151 5.35 6.90 -18.38
CA ASN A 151 4.91 6.50 -19.73
C ASN A 151 3.65 5.62 -19.72
N ILE A 152 3.15 5.20 -18.54
CA ILE A 152 1.88 4.49 -18.44
C ILE A 152 0.76 5.41 -18.91
N GLY A 153 0.16 5.06 -20.06
CA GLY A 153 -0.85 5.86 -20.73
C GLY A 153 -2.26 5.78 -20.11
N THR A 154 -2.43 5.06 -19.02
CA THR A 154 -3.70 4.91 -18.32
C THR A 154 -3.65 5.57 -16.94
N ASP A 155 -4.77 6.15 -16.52
CA ASP A 155 -4.96 6.63 -15.15
C ASP A 155 -5.55 5.54 -14.24
N GLU A 156 -5.89 4.38 -14.82
CA GLU A 156 -6.43 3.25 -14.09
C GLU A 156 -5.30 2.31 -13.68
N ILE A 157 -5.18 2.10 -12.37
CA ILE A 157 -4.31 1.09 -11.77
C ILE A 157 -5.22 0.02 -11.18
N ALA A 158 -5.07 -1.21 -11.66
CA ALA A 158 -5.76 -2.34 -11.08
C ALA A 158 -5.05 -2.79 -9.79
N SER A 159 -5.82 -3.02 -8.74
CA SER A 159 -5.33 -3.56 -7.47
C SER A 159 -5.88 -4.95 -7.26
N TYR A 160 -5.01 -5.88 -6.92
CA TYR A 160 -5.35 -7.29 -6.70
C TYR A 160 -4.86 -7.73 -5.33
N ARG A 161 -5.50 -8.76 -4.78
CA ARG A 161 -5.15 -9.34 -3.49
C ARG A 161 -4.93 -10.84 -3.61
N ILE A 162 -3.93 -11.35 -2.91
CA ILE A 162 -3.68 -12.77 -2.72
C ILE A 162 -3.77 -13.08 -1.21
N PRO A 163 -4.47 -14.16 -0.81
CA PRO A 163 -5.29 -15.05 -1.64
C PRO A 163 -6.52 -14.35 -2.23
N GLU A 164 -6.90 -14.75 -3.45
CA GLU A 164 -8.16 -14.34 -4.08
C GLU A 164 -9.36 -14.79 -3.25
N ASP A 165 -10.46 -14.06 -3.31
CA ASP A 165 -11.69 -14.41 -2.59
C ASP A 165 -12.24 -15.76 -3.08
N GLY A 166 -12.40 -16.68 -2.11
CA GLY A 166 -12.78 -18.07 -2.40
C GLY A 166 -11.61 -19.01 -2.68
N ALA A 167 -10.39 -18.52 -2.86
CA ALA A 167 -9.17 -19.31 -3.06
C ALA A 167 -8.39 -19.53 -1.76
N TYR A 168 -9.07 -19.62 -0.63
CA TYR A 168 -8.49 -19.96 0.68
C TYR A 168 -9.51 -20.63 1.60
N THR A 169 -9.02 -21.34 2.61
CA THR A 169 -9.85 -21.93 3.68
C THR A 169 -9.40 -21.40 5.03
N PRO A 170 -10.30 -20.74 5.81
CA PRO A 170 -10.00 -20.37 7.19
C PRO A 170 -9.78 -21.62 8.05
N GLN A 171 -8.68 -21.66 8.80
CA GLN A 171 -8.32 -22.74 9.70
C GLN A 171 -7.74 -22.20 11.01
N THR A 172 -7.74 -23.05 12.04
CA THR A 172 -6.99 -22.78 13.27
C THR A 172 -5.84 -23.77 13.37
N ILE A 173 -4.61 -23.26 13.27
CA ILE A 173 -3.39 -24.07 13.37
C ILE A 173 -2.60 -23.55 14.56
N ASP A 174 -2.29 -24.44 15.50
CA ASP A 174 -1.57 -24.14 16.76
C ASP A 174 -2.19 -22.97 17.55
N GLY A 175 -3.53 -22.88 17.54
CA GLY A 175 -4.29 -21.83 18.23
C GLY A 175 -4.36 -20.49 17.48
N MET A 176 -3.74 -20.37 16.32
CA MET A 176 -3.79 -19.18 15.47
C MET A 176 -4.84 -19.35 14.37
N GLN A 177 -5.67 -18.34 14.18
CA GLN A 177 -6.57 -18.29 13.03
C GLN A 177 -5.77 -17.87 11.79
N VAL A 178 -5.76 -18.74 10.79
CA VAL A 178 -5.01 -18.55 9.55
C VAL A 178 -5.91 -18.74 8.33
N LEU A 179 -5.53 -18.13 7.21
CA LEU A 179 -6.11 -18.40 5.91
C LEU A 179 -5.15 -19.30 5.14
N VAL A 180 -5.53 -20.54 4.92
CA VAL A 180 -4.74 -21.50 4.14
C VAL A 180 -5.09 -21.32 2.67
N PRO A 181 -4.18 -20.80 1.83
CA PRO A 181 -4.47 -20.54 0.42
C PRO A 181 -4.55 -21.84 -0.39
N ASP A 182 -5.43 -21.86 -1.37
CA ASP A 182 -5.35 -22.81 -2.48
C ASP A 182 -4.25 -22.29 -3.43
N LEU A 183 -3.06 -22.87 -3.33
CA LEU A 183 -1.89 -22.40 -4.06
C LEU A 183 -2.08 -22.53 -5.57
N GLU A 184 -2.72 -23.60 -6.05
CA GLU A 184 -2.91 -23.81 -7.49
C GLU A 184 -3.86 -22.76 -8.07
N GLN A 185 -5.01 -22.51 -7.41
CA GLN A 185 -5.95 -21.49 -7.84
C GLN A 185 -5.32 -20.10 -7.81
N ASN A 186 -4.58 -19.75 -6.74
CA ASN A 186 -3.92 -18.45 -6.65
C ASN A 186 -2.78 -18.28 -7.67
N ARG A 187 -2.05 -19.36 -8.02
CA ARG A 187 -1.06 -19.32 -9.11
C ARG A 187 -1.72 -19.02 -10.46
N GLN A 188 -2.81 -19.70 -10.78
CA GLN A 188 -3.54 -19.48 -12.03
C GLN A 188 -4.07 -18.05 -12.10
N TYR A 189 -4.62 -17.54 -11.00
CA TYR A 189 -5.07 -16.16 -10.89
C TYR A 189 -3.93 -15.17 -11.16
N LEU A 190 -2.78 -15.32 -10.50
CA LEU A 190 -1.61 -14.46 -10.73
C LEU A 190 -1.07 -14.55 -12.15
N GLN A 191 -1.00 -15.76 -12.74
CA GLN A 191 -0.59 -15.91 -14.15
C GLN A 191 -1.52 -15.15 -15.08
N GLN A 192 -2.82 -15.19 -14.84
CA GLN A 192 -3.81 -14.49 -15.63
C GLN A 192 -3.66 -12.97 -15.54
N ILE A 193 -3.49 -12.41 -14.34
CA ILE A 193 -3.42 -10.95 -14.13
C ILE A 193 -2.05 -10.35 -14.50
N LEU A 194 -0.94 -11.08 -14.27
CA LEU A 194 0.41 -10.54 -14.50
C LEU A 194 0.91 -10.79 -15.93
N TYR A 195 0.54 -11.91 -16.54
CA TYR A 195 1.12 -12.34 -17.80
C TYR A 195 0.08 -12.48 -18.93
N HIS A 196 -1.19 -12.14 -18.68
CA HIS A 196 -2.28 -12.26 -19.67
C HIS A 196 -2.35 -13.66 -20.34
N VAL A 197 -2.06 -14.71 -19.56
CA VAL A 197 -2.11 -16.08 -20.03
C VAL A 197 -3.55 -16.56 -19.99
N GLY A 198 -4.28 -16.51 -21.11
CA GLY A 198 -5.65 -17.04 -21.20
C GLY A 198 -6.64 -16.25 -22.06
N GLU A 199 -6.20 -15.26 -22.87
CA GLU A 199 -7.01 -14.71 -23.96
C GLU A 199 -6.82 -15.48 -25.26
#